data_d7cb873ba83f401df6754ea84230a0c7
#
_entry.id   d7cb873ba83f401df6754ea84230a0c7
#
_cell.length_a   1.000
_cell.length_b   1.000
_cell.length_c   1.000
_cell.angle_alpha   90.00
_cell.angle_beta   90.00
_cell.angle_gamma   90.00
#
_symmetry.space_group_name_H-M   'P 1'
#
loop_
_entity.id
_entity.type
_entity.pdbx_description
1 polymer ?
#
loop_
_entity_poly.entity_id
_entity_poly.type
_entity_poly.pdbx_seq_one_letter_code
_entity_poly.pdbx_strand_id
1 'polypeptide(L)'
;MDAIYEVHGLTKRYGRTAALNGVDFAVTPGKLVGLLGPNGSGKTTLMKISAGLLQPTAGSVIIDKVPVGVFTKAVTSYLPDRMALPTEFTADDAVSLYADFFTDFDKVKANAMLADLHIGGRDKIGSMSKGTQEKMQLCLTMSRAARLYLLDEPLGGVDPAARDYILSTILHNYSEDAALMLSTHLIGDIEKVLDEVILLQDGKVLRQAAVDELREETGESVDAYLREVYKC
;
A
#
# COMPACT_ATOMS: atom_id res chain seq x y z
N MET A 1 -16.64 -14.45 -4.88
CA MET A 1 -15.63 -14.00 -5.88
C MET A 1 -14.31 -14.63 -5.50
N ASP A 2 -13.48 -15.00 -6.49
CA ASP A 2 -12.15 -15.56 -6.21
C ASP A 2 -11.26 -14.46 -5.64
N ALA A 3 -10.36 -14.81 -4.71
CA ALA A 3 -9.39 -13.86 -4.19
C ALA A 3 -8.41 -13.41 -5.29
N ILE A 4 -8.02 -12.13 -5.26
CA ILE A 4 -7.01 -11.57 -6.15
C ILE A 4 -5.63 -11.52 -5.49
N TYR A 5 -5.60 -11.52 -4.17
CA TYR A 5 -4.36 -11.51 -3.39
C TYR A 5 -4.48 -12.49 -2.23
N GLU A 6 -3.62 -13.49 -2.22
CA GLU A 6 -3.62 -14.56 -1.23
C GLU A 6 -2.22 -14.73 -0.63
N VAL A 7 -2.18 -14.98 0.66
CA VAL A 7 -0.95 -15.21 1.43
C VAL A 7 -1.13 -16.51 2.22
N HIS A 8 -0.18 -17.44 2.05
CA HIS A 8 -0.26 -18.79 2.63
C HIS A 8 0.98 -19.11 3.46
N GLY A 9 0.81 -19.24 4.76
CA GLY A 9 1.85 -19.62 5.72
C GLY A 9 3.11 -18.75 5.66
N LEU A 10 2.96 -17.48 5.29
CA LEU A 10 4.08 -16.61 4.94
C LEU A 10 4.96 -16.35 6.15
N THR A 11 6.23 -16.72 6.03
CA THR A 11 7.23 -16.55 7.09
C THR A 11 8.45 -15.81 6.54
N LYS A 12 8.94 -14.84 7.32
CA LYS A 12 10.19 -14.13 7.04
C LYS A 12 11.03 -13.99 8.30
N ARG A 13 12.25 -14.47 8.22
CA ARG A 13 13.24 -14.35 9.31
C ARG A 13 14.43 -13.50 8.88
N TYR A 14 14.89 -12.65 9.79
CA TYR A 14 16.15 -11.92 9.71
C TYR A 14 17.04 -12.41 10.86
N GLY A 15 17.93 -13.34 10.55
CA GLY A 15 18.70 -14.04 11.56
C GLY A 15 17.79 -14.76 12.56
N ARG A 16 17.81 -14.34 13.84
CA ARG A 16 16.97 -14.94 14.90
C ARG A 16 15.57 -14.32 15.01
N THR A 17 15.34 -13.16 14.43
CA THR A 17 14.07 -12.43 14.52
C THR A 17 13.12 -12.89 13.40
N ALA A 18 11.91 -13.30 13.76
CA ALA A 18 10.83 -13.56 12.82
C ALA A 18 10.05 -12.27 12.61
N ALA A 19 10.15 -11.67 11.41
CA ALA A 19 9.37 -10.50 11.04
C ALA A 19 7.96 -10.89 10.58
N LEU A 20 7.80 -12.09 9.98
CA LEU A 20 6.52 -12.73 9.68
C LEU A 20 6.59 -14.18 10.14
N ASN A 21 5.49 -14.71 10.67
CA ASN A 21 5.47 -16.01 11.33
C ASN A 21 4.16 -16.76 11.03
N GLY A 22 4.06 -17.31 9.82
CA GLY A 22 2.90 -18.07 9.38
C GLY A 22 1.68 -17.15 9.15
N VAL A 23 1.83 -16.15 8.29
CA VAL A 23 0.76 -15.22 7.92
C VAL A 23 -0.10 -15.85 6.84
N ASP A 24 -1.43 -15.88 7.08
CA ASP A 24 -2.44 -16.36 6.16
C ASP A 24 -3.57 -15.34 6.06
N PHE A 25 -3.95 -14.96 4.83
CA PHE A 25 -5.15 -14.17 4.53
C PHE A 25 -5.44 -14.18 3.03
N ALA A 26 -6.64 -13.72 2.67
CA ALA A 26 -7.05 -13.53 1.27
C ALA A 26 -7.85 -12.24 1.11
N VAL A 27 -7.67 -11.55 -0.02
CA VAL A 27 -8.36 -10.31 -0.37
C VAL A 27 -9.05 -10.48 -1.72
N THR A 28 -10.32 -10.09 -1.81
CA THR A 28 -11.09 -10.10 -3.06
C THR A 28 -10.94 -8.79 -3.83
N PRO A 29 -11.19 -8.78 -5.16
CA PRO A 29 -11.24 -7.54 -5.94
C PRO A 29 -12.25 -6.52 -5.39
N GLY A 30 -12.03 -5.25 -5.70
CA GLY A 30 -12.90 -4.14 -5.29
C GLY A 30 -12.73 -3.69 -3.84
N LYS A 31 -11.82 -4.29 -3.09
CA LYS A 31 -11.66 -4.02 -1.66
C LYS A 31 -10.51 -3.05 -1.37
N LEU A 32 -10.81 -2.10 -0.51
CA LEU A 32 -9.82 -1.25 0.17
C LEU A 32 -9.53 -1.83 1.56
N VAL A 33 -8.33 -2.40 1.72
CA VAL A 33 -7.93 -3.15 2.92
C VAL A 33 -6.90 -2.37 3.73
N GLY A 34 -7.17 -2.16 5.01
CA GLY A 34 -6.21 -1.62 5.97
C GLY A 34 -5.33 -2.73 6.56
N LEU A 35 -4.01 -2.69 6.32
CA LEU A 35 -3.04 -3.52 7.04
C LEU A 35 -2.57 -2.75 8.26
N LEU A 36 -3.12 -3.09 9.42
CA LEU A 36 -2.99 -2.33 10.65
C LEU A 36 -2.12 -3.06 11.67
N GLY A 37 -1.37 -2.31 12.44
CA GLY A 37 -0.50 -2.87 13.47
C GLY A 37 0.58 -1.91 13.94
N PRO A 38 1.19 -2.17 15.10
CA PRO A 38 2.25 -1.34 15.63
C PRO A 38 3.50 -1.35 14.75
N ASN A 39 4.42 -0.41 15.00
CA ASN A 39 5.71 -0.42 14.33
C ASN A 39 6.48 -1.71 14.66
N GLY A 40 7.09 -2.31 13.63
CA GLY A 40 7.78 -3.60 13.77
C GLY A 40 6.89 -4.83 13.68
N SER A 41 5.56 -4.71 13.50
CA SER A 41 4.66 -5.86 13.38
C SER A 41 4.85 -6.69 12.10
N GLY A 42 5.58 -6.17 11.09
CA GLY A 42 5.87 -6.88 9.84
C GLY A 42 5.19 -6.33 8.58
N LYS A 43 4.40 -5.24 8.66
CA LYS A 43 3.64 -4.65 7.53
C LYS A 43 4.51 -4.41 6.29
N THR A 44 5.57 -3.62 6.42
CA THR A 44 6.52 -3.33 5.32
C THR A 44 7.19 -4.60 4.78
N THR A 45 7.50 -5.57 5.65
CA THR A 45 8.08 -6.85 5.22
C THR A 45 7.10 -7.65 4.36
N LEU A 46 5.84 -7.73 4.76
CA LEU A 46 4.77 -8.36 4.01
C LEU A 46 4.59 -7.69 2.63
N MET A 47 4.46 -6.38 2.59
CA MET A 47 4.29 -5.63 1.35
C MET A 47 5.48 -5.79 0.40
N LYS A 48 6.72 -5.76 0.90
CA LYS A 48 7.92 -5.98 0.09
C LYS A 48 8.00 -7.39 -0.50
N ILE A 49 7.56 -8.41 0.24
CA ILE A 49 7.49 -9.78 -0.30
C ILE A 49 6.42 -9.84 -1.40
N SER A 50 5.25 -9.27 -1.17
CA SER A 50 4.15 -9.23 -2.13
C SER A 50 4.48 -8.44 -3.40
N ALA A 51 5.24 -7.36 -3.27
CA ALA A 51 5.78 -6.61 -4.41
C ALA A 51 6.95 -7.33 -5.12
N GLY A 52 7.38 -8.51 -4.64
CA GLY A 52 8.50 -9.27 -5.21
C GLY A 52 9.87 -8.63 -5.01
N LEU A 53 10.00 -7.75 -4.02
CA LEU A 53 11.25 -7.06 -3.67
C LEU A 53 12.04 -7.83 -2.61
N LEU A 54 11.39 -8.77 -1.92
CA LEU A 54 11.98 -9.55 -0.84
C LEU A 54 11.53 -11.00 -0.94
N GLN A 55 12.45 -11.94 -0.77
CA GLN A 55 12.13 -13.36 -0.75
C GLN A 55 11.63 -13.80 0.64
N PRO A 56 10.56 -14.58 0.74
CA PRO A 56 10.13 -15.18 1.99
C PRO A 56 11.11 -16.27 2.45
N THR A 57 11.08 -16.62 3.74
CA THR A 57 11.79 -17.78 4.28
C THR A 57 11.00 -19.06 4.07
N ALA A 58 9.66 -18.98 4.16
CA ALA A 58 8.71 -20.07 3.88
C ALA A 58 7.34 -19.48 3.53
N GLY A 59 6.45 -20.31 3.02
CA GLY A 59 5.12 -19.91 2.56
C GLY A 59 5.15 -19.28 1.18
N SER A 60 4.02 -18.78 0.73
CA SER A 60 3.84 -18.22 -0.61
C SER A 60 2.89 -17.04 -0.63
N VAL A 61 3.03 -16.22 -1.67
CA VAL A 61 2.10 -15.15 -2.03
C VAL A 61 1.65 -15.38 -3.46
N ILE A 62 0.34 -15.31 -3.67
CA ILE A 62 -0.33 -15.45 -4.97
C ILE A 62 -1.04 -14.15 -5.28
N ILE A 63 -0.83 -13.62 -6.48
CA ILE A 63 -1.49 -12.41 -6.98
C ILE A 63 -2.08 -12.73 -8.34
N ASP A 64 -3.38 -12.48 -8.49
CA ASP A 64 -4.14 -12.80 -9.70
C ASP A 64 -3.91 -14.26 -10.16
N LYS A 65 -4.00 -15.20 -9.19
CA LYS A 65 -3.83 -16.67 -9.36
C LYS A 65 -2.40 -17.11 -9.73
N VAL A 66 -1.42 -16.19 -9.69
CA VAL A 66 -0.02 -16.47 -10.05
C VAL A 66 0.89 -16.23 -8.85
N PRO A 67 1.84 -17.15 -8.54
CA PRO A 67 2.86 -16.90 -7.52
C PRO A 67 3.70 -15.65 -7.85
N VAL A 68 4.14 -14.94 -6.79
CA VAL A 68 4.96 -13.73 -6.93
C VAL A 68 6.18 -13.99 -7.83
N GLY A 69 6.31 -13.18 -8.88
CA GLY A 69 7.35 -13.27 -9.89
C GLY A 69 7.31 -12.11 -10.88
N VAL A 70 7.83 -12.32 -12.08
CA VAL A 70 7.89 -11.28 -13.13
C VAL A 70 6.49 -10.80 -13.52
N PHE A 71 5.56 -11.73 -13.74
CA PHE A 71 4.17 -11.40 -14.09
C PHE A 71 3.50 -10.55 -13.01
N THR A 72 3.59 -10.94 -11.76
CA THR A 72 2.92 -10.21 -10.66
C THR A 72 3.49 -8.82 -10.46
N LYS A 73 4.79 -8.59 -10.74
CA LYS A 73 5.37 -7.23 -10.73
C LYS A 73 4.78 -6.32 -11.80
N ALA A 74 4.39 -6.87 -12.95
CA ALA A 74 3.75 -6.10 -14.01
C ALA A 74 2.34 -5.64 -13.63
N VAL A 75 1.62 -6.39 -12.79
CA VAL A 75 0.24 -6.11 -12.38
C VAL A 75 0.11 -5.59 -10.94
N THR A 76 1.22 -5.39 -10.24
CA THR A 76 1.25 -4.82 -8.88
C THR A 76 1.86 -3.43 -8.90
N SER A 77 1.19 -2.45 -8.31
CA SER A 77 1.71 -1.12 -8.07
C SER A 77 2.09 -0.99 -6.59
N TYR A 78 3.34 -0.62 -6.31
CA TYR A 78 3.86 -0.52 -4.94
C TYR A 78 4.36 0.89 -4.64
N LEU A 79 3.81 1.51 -3.61
CA LEU A 79 4.28 2.75 -3.01
C LEU A 79 5.10 2.41 -1.76
N PRO A 80 6.42 2.59 -1.75
CA PRO A 80 7.24 2.38 -0.56
C PRO A 80 7.09 3.55 0.44
N ASP A 81 7.43 3.28 1.70
CA ASP A 81 7.44 4.25 2.81
C ASP A 81 8.44 5.40 2.65
N ARG A 82 9.34 5.30 1.68
CA ARG A 82 10.36 6.30 1.37
C ARG A 82 10.47 6.53 -0.13
N MET A 83 10.89 7.75 -0.51
CA MET A 83 11.18 8.06 -1.90
C MET A 83 12.14 7.03 -2.51
N ALA A 84 11.71 6.39 -3.59
CA ALA A 84 12.46 5.35 -4.28
C ALA A 84 13.20 5.87 -5.53
N LEU A 85 12.87 7.09 -5.98
CA LEU A 85 13.45 7.67 -7.18
C LEU A 85 14.71 8.49 -6.84
N PRO A 86 15.71 8.54 -7.77
CA PRO A 86 16.88 9.38 -7.62
C PRO A 86 16.52 10.86 -7.46
N THR A 87 17.17 11.54 -6.54
CA THR A 87 16.92 12.96 -6.25
C THR A 87 17.34 13.90 -7.39
N GLU A 88 18.23 13.46 -8.26
CA GLU A 88 18.68 14.17 -9.46
C GLU A 88 17.68 14.13 -10.62
N PHE A 89 16.70 13.21 -10.59
CA PHE A 89 15.66 13.12 -11.60
C PHE A 89 14.73 14.32 -11.54
N THR A 90 14.22 14.70 -12.71
CA THR A 90 13.08 15.60 -12.85
C THR A 90 11.78 14.83 -12.79
N ALA A 91 10.65 15.53 -12.67
CA ALA A 91 9.32 14.91 -12.76
C ALA A 91 9.11 14.22 -14.12
N ASP A 92 9.58 14.83 -15.23
CA ASP A 92 9.51 14.23 -16.57
C ASP A 92 10.37 12.95 -16.68
N ASP A 93 11.55 12.92 -16.05
CA ASP A 93 12.37 11.70 -16.00
C ASP A 93 11.65 10.59 -15.25
N ALA A 94 10.98 10.90 -14.13
CA ALA A 94 10.22 9.94 -13.36
C ALA A 94 9.01 9.38 -14.14
N VAL A 95 8.24 10.25 -14.81
CA VAL A 95 7.12 9.84 -15.68
C VAL A 95 7.62 8.95 -16.82
N SER A 96 8.74 9.32 -17.44
CA SER A 96 9.33 8.54 -18.53
C SER A 96 9.81 7.17 -18.05
N LEU A 97 10.48 7.11 -16.89
CA LEU A 97 10.91 5.86 -16.28
C LEU A 97 9.72 4.90 -16.04
N TYR A 98 8.63 5.41 -15.44
CA TYR A 98 7.44 4.57 -15.20
C TYR A 98 6.83 4.05 -16.50
N ALA A 99 6.75 4.89 -17.52
CA ALA A 99 6.21 4.50 -18.80
C ALA A 99 7.08 3.49 -19.57
N ASP A 100 8.39 3.52 -19.36
CA ASP A 100 9.31 2.56 -19.98
C ASP A 100 9.24 1.20 -19.30
N PHE A 101 9.00 1.16 -17.98
CA PHE A 101 8.96 -0.08 -17.22
C PHE A 101 7.56 -0.70 -17.11
N PHE A 102 6.49 0.08 -17.17
CA PHE A 102 5.13 -0.38 -16.92
C PHE A 102 4.22 -0.07 -18.12
N THR A 103 3.83 -1.11 -18.83
CA THR A 103 2.95 -1.00 -20.02
C THR A 103 1.53 -0.50 -19.66
N ASP A 104 1.14 -0.65 -18.41
CA ASP A 104 -0.14 -0.21 -17.83
C ASP A 104 -0.09 1.21 -17.25
N PHE A 105 1.01 1.95 -17.44
CA PHE A 105 1.17 3.30 -16.93
C PHE A 105 0.53 4.34 -17.85
N ASP A 106 -0.35 5.15 -17.28
CA ASP A 106 -1.03 6.25 -17.98
C ASP A 106 -0.27 7.57 -17.78
N LYS A 107 0.54 7.95 -18.80
CA LYS A 107 1.28 9.22 -18.81
C LYS A 107 0.37 10.45 -18.76
N VAL A 108 -0.82 10.39 -19.38
CA VAL A 108 -1.74 11.53 -19.42
C VAL A 108 -2.29 11.78 -18.03
N LYS A 109 -2.74 10.72 -17.37
CA LYS A 109 -3.20 10.74 -15.98
C LYS A 109 -2.10 11.24 -15.04
N ALA A 110 -0.88 10.70 -15.13
CA ALA A 110 0.25 11.12 -14.31
C ALA A 110 0.53 12.61 -14.44
N ASN A 111 0.63 13.12 -15.67
CA ASN A 111 0.89 14.55 -15.93
C ASN A 111 -0.24 15.45 -15.42
N ALA A 112 -1.50 15.04 -15.55
CA ALA A 112 -2.63 15.78 -15.00
C ALA A 112 -2.55 15.88 -13.48
N MET A 113 -2.29 14.77 -12.78
CA MET A 113 -2.14 14.74 -11.32
C MET A 113 -0.94 15.57 -10.83
N LEU A 114 0.19 15.56 -11.56
CA LEU A 114 1.34 16.39 -11.24
C LEU A 114 1.04 17.89 -11.44
N ALA A 115 0.30 18.25 -12.49
CA ALA A 115 -0.14 19.62 -12.72
C ALA A 115 -1.06 20.13 -11.60
N ASP A 116 -1.98 19.31 -11.10
CA ASP A 116 -2.84 19.65 -9.95
C ASP A 116 -2.03 19.92 -8.67
N LEU A 117 -0.87 19.29 -8.53
CA LEU A 117 0.09 19.53 -7.45
C LEU A 117 1.03 20.71 -7.71
N HIS A 118 0.88 21.39 -8.84
CA HIS A 118 1.78 22.45 -9.30
C HIS A 118 3.24 22.00 -9.45
N ILE A 119 3.45 20.73 -9.82
CA ILE A 119 4.77 20.16 -10.10
C ILE A 119 5.05 20.30 -11.59
N GLY A 120 6.05 21.11 -11.94
CA GLY A 120 6.51 21.26 -13.32
C GLY A 120 7.36 20.07 -13.78
N GLY A 121 7.25 19.69 -15.05
CA GLY A 121 8.00 18.54 -15.59
C GLY A 121 9.51 18.63 -15.39
N ARG A 122 10.09 19.85 -15.35
CA ARG A 122 11.52 20.11 -15.13
C ARG A 122 11.94 20.26 -13.67
N ASP A 123 10.99 20.20 -12.75
CA ASP A 123 11.28 20.31 -11.31
C ASP A 123 12.05 19.07 -10.84
N LYS A 124 13.20 19.30 -10.21
CA LYS A 124 14.03 18.22 -9.68
C LYS A 124 13.44 17.67 -8.39
N ILE A 125 13.38 16.36 -8.27
CA ILE A 125 12.87 15.65 -7.08
C ILE A 125 13.60 16.14 -5.83
N GLY A 126 14.92 16.27 -5.89
CA GLY A 126 15.73 16.73 -4.75
C GLY A 126 15.46 18.17 -4.29
N SER A 127 14.82 19.02 -5.12
CA SER A 127 14.44 20.38 -4.75
C SER A 127 13.02 20.47 -4.15
N MET A 128 12.24 19.40 -4.23
CA MET A 128 10.88 19.34 -3.69
C MET A 128 10.91 19.17 -2.17
N SER A 129 9.88 19.69 -1.49
CA SER A 129 9.65 19.35 -0.08
C SER A 129 9.37 17.84 0.06
N LYS A 130 9.62 17.27 1.24
CA LYS A 130 9.32 15.86 1.50
C LYS A 130 7.87 15.51 1.16
N GLY A 131 6.89 16.32 1.60
CA GLY A 131 5.48 16.09 1.29
C GLY A 131 5.15 16.19 -0.20
N THR A 132 5.85 17.04 -0.96
CA THR A 132 5.69 17.13 -2.42
C THR A 132 6.25 15.88 -3.11
N GLN A 133 7.40 15.37 -2.65
CA GLN A 133 7.98 14.12 -3.14
C GLN A 133 7.04 12.92 -2.90
N GLU A 134 6.45 12.83 -1.70
CA GLU A 134 5.49 11.77 -1.34
C GLU A 134 4.24 11.82 -2.22
N LYS A 135 3.66 13.01 -2.42
CA LYS A 135 2.51 13.19 -3.33
C LYS A 135 2.86 12.84 -4.77
N MET A 136 4.01 13.26 -5.27
CA MET A 136 4.48 12.91 -6.61
C MET A 136 4.60 11.38 -6.77
N GLN A 137 5.22 10.70 -5.81
CA GLN A 137 5.38 9.25 -5.86
C GLN A 137 4.03 8.53 -5.82
N LEU A 138 3.07 9.02 -5.03
CA LEU A 138 1.70 8.52 -5.04
C LEU A 138 1.04 8.70 -6.41
N CYS A 139 1.15 9.88 -7.03
CA CYS A 139 0.59 10.12 -8.37
C CYS A 139 1.13 9.12 -9.39
N LEU A 140 2.44 8.88 -9.41
CA LEU A 140 3.04 7.89 -10.30
C LEU A 140 2.51 6.47 -10.01
N THR A 141 2.41 6.09 -8.74
CA THR A 141 1.88 4.79 -8.31
C THR A 141 0.43 4.59 -8.74
N MET A 142 -0.43 5.61 -8.54
CA MET A 142 -1.86 5.57 -8.86
C MET A 142 -2.15 5.80 -10.34
N SER A 143 -1.15 6.19 -11.14
CA SER A 143 -1.27 6.30 -12.60
C SER A 143 -1.05 4.98 -13.34
N ARG A 144 -0.84 3.88 -12.64
CA ARG A 144 -0.85 2.53 -13.20
C ARG A 144 -2.27 1.96 -13.18
N ALA A 145 -2.59 1.09 -14.14
CA ALA A 145 -3.81 0.27 -14.15
C ALA A 145 -3.52 -1.12 -13.55
N ALA A 146 -3.04 -1.13 -12.30
CA ALA A 146 -2.63 -2.36 -11.62
C ALA A 146 -3.82 -3.19 -11.12
N ARG A 147 -3.60 -4.50 -10.91
CA ARG A 147 -4.56 -5.43 -10.29
C ARG A 147 -4.45 -5.43 -8.76
N LEU A 148 -3.28 -5.08 -8.24
CA LEU A 148 -3.03 -4.94 -6.80
C LEU A 148 -2.23 -3.66 -6.55
N TYR A 149 -2.75 -2.82 -5.66
CA TYR A 149 -2.03 -1.67 -5.13
C TYR A 149 -1.60 -1.96 -3.70
N LEU A 150 -0.32 -1.76 -3.42
CA LEU A 150 0.28 -1.91 -2.09
C LEU A 150 0.87 -0.55 -1.69
N LEU A 151 0.28 0.11 -0.70
CA LEU A 151 0.69 1.44 -0.27
C LEU A 151 1.25 1.38 1.16
N ASP A 152 2.56 1.53 1.29
CA ASP A 152 3.25 1.42 2.58
C ASP A 152 3.36 2.80 3.25
N GLU A 153 2.56 3.02 4.30
CA GLU A 153 2.44 4.27 5.08
C GLU A 153 2.19 5.52 4.21
N PRO A 154 1.20 5.53 3.28
CA PRO A 154 0.98 6.64 2.35
C PRO A 154 0.63 7.97 3.03
N LEU A 155 0.20 7.95 4.29
CA LEU A 155 -0.14 9.12 5.12
C LEU A 155 0.95 9.49 6.12
N GLY A 156 2.05 8.73 6.15
CA GLY A 156 3.13 8.89 7.11
C GLY A 156 3.91 10.19 6.88
N GLY A 157 3.98 11.06 7.89
CA GLY A 157 4.75 12.31 7.80
C GLY A 157 4.09 13.42 6.97
N VAL A 158 2.87 13.23 6.51
CA VAL A 158 2.09 14.21 5.74
C VAL A 158 1.27 15.08 6.69
N ASP A 159 1.18 16.38 6.39
CA ASP A 159 0.32 17.28 7.16
C ASP A 159 -1.17 16.92 7.00
N PRO A 160 -2.03 17.22 8.02
CA PRO A 160 -3.44 16.83 7.99
C PRO A 160 -4.20 17.31 6.75
N ALA A 161 -3.92 18.52 6.23
CA ALA A 161 -4.62 19.07 5.07
C ALA A 161 -4.27 18.29 3.78
N ALA A 162 -3.04 17.76 3.69
CA ALA A 162 -2.61 16.95 2.56
C ALA A 162 -3.12 15.51 2.60
N ARG A 163 -3.57 15.00 3.77
CA ARG A 163 -4.13 13.64 3.90
C ARG A 163 -5.42 13.47 3.11
N ASP A 164 -6.30 14.46 3.13
CA ASP A 164 -7.54 14.43 2.36
C ASP A 164 -7.26 14.33 0.85
N TYR A 165 -6.25 15.05 0.36
CA TYR A 165 -5.80 14.93 -1.03
C TYR A 165 -5.31 13.52 -1.36
N ILE A 166 -4.48 12.93 -0.49
CA ILE A 166 -3.96 11.57 -0.67
C ILE A 166 -5.08 10.55 -0.70
N LEU A 167 -6.01 10.60 0.26
CA LEU A 167 -7.16 9.68 0.33
C LEU A 167 -8.06 9.84 -0.90
N SER A 168 -8.39 11.08 -1.28
CA SER A 168 -9.14 11.35 -2.50
C SER A 168 -8.44 10.79 -3.74
N THR A 169 -7.13 10.98 -3.85
CA THR A 169 -6.31 10.44 -4.95
C THR A 169 -6.38 8.92 -4.99
N ILE A 170 -6.27 8.24 -3.85
CA ILE A 170 -6.36 6.80 -3.76
C ILE A 170 -7.74 6.32 -4.22
N LEU A 171 -8.82 6.87 -3.62
CA LEU A 171 -10.19 6.44 -3.86
C LEU A 171 -10.67 6.62 -5.31
N HIS A 172 -10.23 7.67 -5.99
CA HIS A 172 -10.66 7.97 -7.35
C HIS A 172 -9.80 7.31 -8.45
N ASN A 173 -8.71 6.64 -8.07
CA ASN A 173 -7.71 6.21 -9.05
C ASN A 173 -7.43 4.72 -9.10
N TYR A 174 -8.14 3.87 -8.36
CA TYR A 174 -8.06 2.41 -8.53
C TYR A 174 -9.35 1.85 -9.12
N SER A 175 -9.25 0.70 -9.79
CA SER A 175 -10.37 0.02 -10.44
C SER A 175 -11.11 -0.89 -9.46
N GLU A 176 -12.43 -1.06 -9.63
CA GLU A 176 -13.24 -2.07 -8.92
C GLU A 176 -12.76 -3.51 -9.15
N ASP A 177 -12.03 -3.76 -10.24
CA ASP A 177 -11.42 -5.05 -10.53
C ASP A 177 -10.06 -5.25 -9.82
N ALA A 178 -9.54 -4.24 -9.17
CA ALA A 178 -8.29 -4.29 -8.41
C ALA A 178 -8.55 -4.41 -6.91
N ALA A 179 -7.57 -4.87 -6.15
CA ALA A 179 -7.54 -4.70 -4.70
C ALA A 179 -6.52 -3.63 -4.31
N LEU A 180 -6.79 -2.91 -3.23
CA LEU A 180 -5.87 -1.96 -2.67
C LEU A 180 -5.63 -2.28 -1.20
N MET A 181 -4.37 -2.49 -0.83
CA MET A 181 -3.95 -2.63 0.55
C MET A 181 -3.07 -1.45 0.94
N LEU A 182 -3.43 -0.77 2.02
CA LEU A 182 -2.58 0.27 2.58
C LEU A 182 -2.18 -0.07 4.02
N SER A 183 -0.92 0.15 4.36
CA SER A 183 -0.46 0.11 5.74
C SER A 183 -0.51 1.49 6.36
N THR A 184 -0.95 1.58 7.61
CA THR A 184 -0.87 2.82 8.39
C THR A 184 -1.01 2.56 9.87
N HIS A 185 -0.54 3.51 10.65
CA HIS A 185 -0.81 3.64 12.08
C HIS A 185 -1.82 4.78 12.38
N LEU A 186 -2.27 5.54 11.35
CA LEU A 186 -3.21 6.65 11.44
C LEU A 186 -4.63 6.18 11.09
N ILE A 187 -5.21 5.35 11.94
CA ILE A 187 -6.45 4.62 11.63
C ILE A 187 -7.66 5.53 11.59
N GLY A 188 -7.76 6.50 12.52
CA GLY A 188 -8.89 7.42 12.57
C GLY A 188 -9.12 8.24 11.31
N ASP A 189 -8.06 8.43 10.48
CA ASP A 189 -8.17 9.18 9.23
C ASP A 189 -8.75 8.33 8.10
N ILE A 190 -8.57 7.01 8.14
CA ILE A 190 -8.88 6.11 7.01
C ILE A 190 -10.02 5.13 7.28
N GLU A 191 -10.40 4.87 8.54
CA GLU A 191 -11.37 3.82 8.87
C GLU A 191 -12.73 3.98 8.17
N LYS A 192 -13.06 5.21 7.76
CA LYS A 192 -14.34 5.52 7.08
C LYS A 192 -14.38 5.04 5.62
N VAL A 193 -13.21 4.79 5.04
CA VAL A 193 -13.07 4.41 3.62
C VAL A 193 -12.60 2.97 3.45
N LEU A 194 -12.25 2.28 4.55
CA LEU A 194 -11.86 0.88 4.51
C LEU A 194 -13.06 -0.05 4.42
N ASP A 195 -12.97 -1.05 3.55
CA ASP A 195 -13.91 -2.18 3.51
C ASP A 195 -13.54 -3.25 4.54
N GLU A 196 -12.25 -3.55 4.65
CA GLU A 196 -11.72 -4.61 5.50
C GLU A 196 -10.45 -4.17 6.23
N VAL A 197 -10.16 -4.82 7.35
CA VAL A 197 -8.92 -4.65 8.10
C VAL A 197 -8.23 -6.00 8.33
N ILE A 198 -6.91 -5.99 8.24
CA ILE A 198 -6.05 -7.10 8.65
C ILE A 198 -5.15 -6.57 9.77
N LEU A 199 -5.32 -7.14 10.97
CA LEU A 199 -4.57 -6.77 12.16
C LEU A 199 -3.32 -7.63 12.26
N LEU A 200 -2.15 -7.00 12.20
CA LEU A 200 -0.86 -7.67 12.25
C LEU A 200 -0.12 -7.31 13.54
N GLN A 201 0.27 -8.33 14.32
CA GLN A 201 1.09 -8.18 15.51
C GLN A 201 2.13 -9.30 15.59
N ASP A 202 3.36 -8.97 15.92
CA ASP A 202 4.47 -9.92 16.08
C ASP A 202 4.63 -10.89 14.89
N GLY A 203 4.38 -10.37 13.70
CA GLY A 203 4.44 -11.14 12.44
C GLY A 203 3.30 -12.11 12.22
N LYS A 204 2.18 -12.01 12.95
CA LYS A 204 0.99 -12.86 12.80
C LYS A 204 -0.24 -12.04 12.53
N VAL A 205 -1.16 -12.58 11.75
CA VAL A 205 -2.51 -12.03 11.62
C VAL A 205 -3.30 -12.41 12.88
N LEU A 206 -3.72 -11.38 13.62
CA LEU A 206 -4.62 -11.56 14.77
C LEU A 206 -6.06 -11.68 14.31
N ARG A 207 -6.43 -10.87 13.33
CA ARG A 207 -7.80 -10.83 12.82
C ARG A 207 -7.81 -10.26 11.38
N GLN A 208 -8.70 -10.81 10.54
CA GLN A 208 -9.19 -10.21 9.32
C GLN A 208 -10.71 -10.08 9.45
N ALA A 209 -11.24 -8.89 9.21
CA ALA A 209 -12.68 -8.64 9.30
C ALA A 209 -13.11 -7.48 8.41
N ALA A 210 -14.38 -7.49 7.97
CA ALA A 210 -14.99 -6.30 7.40
C ALA A 210 -15.11 -5.20 8.49
N VAL A 211 -14.93 -3.95 8.10
CA VAL A 211 -14.98 -2.82 9.05
C VAL A 211 -16.35 -2.71 9.72
N ASP A 212 -17.43 -2.88 8.96
CA ASP A 212 -18.78 -2.81 9.50
C ASP A 212 -19.09 -3.96 10.47
N GLU A 213 -18.65 -5.19 10.13
CA GLU A 213 -18.77 -6.36 11.01
C GLU A 213 -18.01 -6.14 12.34
N LEU A 214 -16.79 -5.57 12.27
CA LEU A 214 -16.01 -5.26 13.46
C LEU A 214 -16.71 -4.22 14.34
N ARG A 215 -17.30 -3.19 13.74
CA ARG A 215 -18.07 -2.16 14.47
C ARG A 215 -19.34 -2.71 15.10
N GLU A 216 -20.07 -3.58 14.39
CA GLU A 216 -21.28 -4.23 14.93
C GLU A 216 -20.96 -5.13 16.13
N GLU A 217 -19.89 -5.92 16.04
CA GLU A 217 -19.47 -6.82 17.11
C GLU A 217 -18.95 -6.10 18.36
N THR A 218 -18.17 -5.04 18.18
CA THR A 218 -17.49 -4.37 19.29
C THR A 218 -18.28 -3.19 19.86
N GLY A 219 -19.17 -2.60 19.05
CA GLY A 219 -19.85 -1.35 19.37
C GLY A 219 -18.94 -0.12 19.33
N GLU A 220 -17.72 -0.25 18.80
CA GLU A 220 -16.70 0.78 18.81
C GLU A 220 -16.13 1.07 17.40
N SER A 221 -15.38 2.17 17.26
CA SER A 221 -14.61 2.43 16.06
C SER A 221 -13.43 1.46 15.95
N VAL A 222 -12.92 1.26 14.70
CA VAL A 222 -11.72 0.44 14.47
C VAL A 222 -10.53 0.98 15.26
N ASP A 223 -10.37 2.32 15.32
CA ASP A 223 -9.29 2.96 16.10
C ASP A 223 -9.39 2.66 17.60
N ALA A 224 -10.60 2.71 18.18
CA ALA A 224 -10.82 2.38 19.59
C ALA A 224 -10.52 0.91 19.89
N TYR A 225 -11.04 0.00 19.07
CA TYR A 225 -10.77 -1.43 19.17
C TYR A 225 -9.27 -1.74 19.11
N LEU A 226 -8.55 -1.14 18.18
CA LEU A 226 -7.10 -1.35 18.05
C LEU A 226 -6.30 -0.82 19.23
N ARG A 227 -6.71 0.30 19.80
CA ARG A 227 -6.09 0.80 21.04
C ARG A 227 -6.27 -0.19 22.20
N GLU A 228 -7.36 -0.93 22.24
CA GLU A 228 -7.54 -2.01 23.22
C GLU A 228 -6.65 -3.22 22.91
N VAL A 229 -6.67 -3.71 21.68
CA VAL A 229 -5.92 -4.90 21.25
C VAL A 229 -4.41 -4.70 21.40
N TYR A 230 -3.90 -3.51 21.11
CA TYR A 230 -2.47 -3.20 21.19
C TYR A 230 -2.05 -2.53 22.53
N LYS A 231 -2.95 -2.41 23.50
CA LYS A 231 -2.56 -2.07 24.88
C LYS A 231 -1.74 -3.22 25.46
N CYS A 232 -0.42 -3.00 25.53
CA CYS A 232 0.51 -3.79 26.37
C CYS A 232 0.65 -3.14 27.72
#